data_1bb76f606ebb15b86dc669a3145cdf49
#
_entry.id   1bb76f606ebb15b86dc669a3145cdf49
#
_cell.length_a   1.000
_cell.length_b   1.000
_cell.length_c   1.000
_cell.angle_alpha   90.00
_cell.angle_beta   90.00
_cell.angle_gamma   90.00
#
_symmetry.space_group_name_H-M   'P 1'
#
loop_
_entity.id
_entity.type
_entity.pdbx_description
1 polymer ?
#
loop_
_entity_poly.entity_id
_entity_poly.type
_entity_poly.pdbx_seq_one_letter_code
_entity_poly.pdbx_strand_id
1 'polypeptide(L)'
;MAAEAARRARSRQCDQKWPVCSHCKRRDIKCSGPTSLVKFVHGGSRADHRGSEPEPLWQHHQPSSSPEAAPATTSAPTNHRFIITDGTRPVLSEDHAYYSAIGVIEASPPYARGGGRPTTMGDRTASRLLNLVQHDEDLDSIFNMKYLKFLPQRIPNSGCLRDAASLFCSTLTDYRRKVSPSESQTMDKYGKALRSLRRALRGDQAGTIETLASITLVNRAESYILGDWPWKPFNHVHAEAVLCLSHQLGPPRPGDELYAGLLFENFRNLGVHFMKKGTVNFFGEGAWGQALSETALSHLPMRIKPHAGPILSLTTRHYTNVPMVLAKLNSIYSNPHSATSRSTALKLMDQLSGEEAQLHDGWTALAQRACEIDELVEVADAYSFVQSSYRFQPGFLGEFLLMSLSARVVVARMQYDLSVLYDDPEDVEFLWDQYRKICILMWKFVPAMLDMEALVSFKSMMPLAVSFEGGDLMEQERLLDMVQCHEEARRSCRPTGREEWRALLHIQGQMLTGRIPMEDGQDMSR
;
A
#
# COMPACT_ATOMS: atom_id res chain seq x y z
N MET A 1 4.30 -4.66 42.65
CA MET A 1 3.42 -3.48 42.94
C MET A 1 4.16 -2.15 42.94
N ALA A 2 5.32 -2.01 43.63
CA ALA A 2 6.07 -0.73 43.63
C ALA A 2 6.59 -0.29 42.24
N ALA A 3 7.06 -1.21 41.41
CA ALA A 3 7.52 -0.91 40.04
C ALA A 3 6.40 -0.45 39.10
N GLU A 4 5.20 -0.92 39.29
CA GLU A 4 4.03 -0.57 38.47
C GLU A 4 3.42 0.78 38.86
N ALA A 5 3.44 1.09 40.18
CA ALA A 5 3.10 2.42 40.68
C ALA A 5 4.10 3.48 40.16
N ALA A 6 5.39 3.16 40.14
CA ALA A 6 6.43 4.02 39.59
C ALA A 6 6.30 4.23 38.06
N ARG A 7 5.85 3.22 37.29
CA ARG A 7 5.55 3.37 35.86
C ARG A 7 4.34 4.30 35.62
N ARG A 8 3.26 4.14 36.41
CA ARG A 8 2.06 5.00 36.31
C ARG A 8 2.34 6.46 36.70
N ALA A 9 3.19 6.70 37.69
CA ALA A 9 3.61 8.04 38.07
C ALA A 9 4.48 8.71 36.99
N ARG A 10 5.32 7.94 36.27
CA ARG A 10 6.16 8.45 35.19
C ARG A 10 5.35 8.84 33.94
N SER A 11 4.26 8.11 33.63
CA SER A 11 3.43 8.40 32.48
C SER A 11 2.63 9.69 32.60
N ARG A 12 2.37 10.17 33.82
CA ARG A 12 1.64 11.42 34.10
C ARG A 12 2.48 12.69 33.91
N GLN A 13 3.82 12.57 33.84
CA GLN A 13 4.74 13.72 33.73
C GLN A 13 5.49 13.78 32.40
N CYS A 14 5.18 12.86 31.47
CA CYS A 14 5.82 12.85 30.16
C CYS A 14 5.19 13.90 29.25
N ASP A 15 5.99 14.87 28.78
CA ASP A 15 5.55 15.89 27.82
C ASP A 15 5.55 15.40 26.37
N GLN A 16 5.79 14.09 26.18
CA GLN A 16 5.78 13.38 24.89
C GLN A 16 6.71 13.98 23.81
N LYS A 17 7.70 14.78 24.18
CA LYS A 17 8.72 15.25 23.24
C LYS A 17 9.60 14.11 22.77
N TRP A 18 9.87 14.09 21.50
CA TRP A 18 10.72 13.09 20.83
C TRP A 18 12.11 13.68 20.59
N PRO A 19 13.22 12.91 20.60
CA PRO A 19 13.34 11.47 20.94
C PRO A 19 13.34 11.19 22.45
N VAL A 20 13.54 12.22 23.28
CA VAL A 20 13.57 12.12 24.73
C VAL A 20 12.68 13.20 25.33
N CYS A 21 11.70 12.82 26.16
CA CYS A 21 10.85 13.80 26.82
C CYS A 21 11.65 14.71 27.77
N SER A 22 11.21 15.96 27.92
CA SER A 22 11.93 16.95 28.75
C SER A 22 12.12 16.52 30.20
N HIS A 23 11.22 15.66 30.71
CA HIS A 23 11.34 15.11 32.05
C HIS A 23 12.48 14.09 32.17
N CYS A 24 12.60 13.15 31.20
CA CYS A 24 13.69 12.18 31.17
C CYS A 24 15.04 12.85 30.91
N LYS A 25 15.07 13.82 30.01
CA LYS A 25 16.27 14.62 29.70
C LYS A 25 16.81 15.36 30.93
N ARG A 26 15.92 15.99 31.72
CA ARG A 26 16.34 16.70 32.95
C ARG A 26 16.84 15.79 34.06
N ARG A 27 16.42 14.53 34.10
CA ARG A 27 16.79 13.55 35.12
C ARG A 27 17.87 12.58 34.68
N ASP A 28 18.39 12.75 33.49
CA ASP A 28 19.40 11.89 32.87
C ASP A 28 19.03 10.38 32.96
N ILE A 29 17.75 10.06 32.69
CA ILE A 29 17.27 8.69 32.69
C ILE A 29 16.87 8.27 31.28
N LYS A 30 17.11 7.00 30.95
CA LYS A 30 16.70 6.43 29.67
C LYS A 30 15.20 6.64 29.46
N CYS A 31 14.83 7.44 28.46
CA CYS A 31 13.43 7.62 28.09
C CYS A 31 12.94 6.39 27.36
N SER A 32 11.89 5.76 27.86
CA SER A 32 11.29 4.62 27.18
C SER A 32 10.55 5.00 25.89
N GLY A 33 10.58 6.32 25.53
CA GLY A 33 9.79 6.85 24.43
C GLY A 33 8.28 6.70 24.66
N PRO A 34 7.45 7.15 23.75
CA PRO A 34 6.07 6.75 23.71
C PRO A 34 5.99 5.29 23.20
N THR A 35 6.23 4.34 24.10
CA THR A 35 6.23 2.88 23.84
C THR A 35 4.88 2.33 23.37
N SER A 36 3.89 3.17 23.22
CA SER A 36 2.65 2.88 22.50
C SER A 36 2.11 4.20 21.99
N LEU A 37 2.53 4.57 20.78
CA LEU A 37 2.02 5.77 20.12
C LEU A 37 0.50 5.73 19.95
N VAL A 38 -0.11 4.55 19.93
CA VAL A 38 -1.58 4.40 19.95
C VAL A 38 -1.96 3.08 20.61
N LYS A 39 -2.34 3.07 21.88
CA LYS A 39 -3.16 2.00 22.44
C LYS A 39 -4.62 2.36 22.21
N PHE A 40 -5.27 1.76 21.23
CA PHE A 40 -6.73 1.75 21.17
C PHE A 40 -7.22 0.86 22.33
N VAL A 41 -7.52 1.46 23.46
CA VAL A 41 -8.20 0.76 24.54
C VAL A 41 -9.67 0.77 24.16
N HIS A 42 -10.22 -0.38 23.78
CA HIS A 42 -11.65 -0.55 23.77
C HIS A 42 -12.18 -0.19 25.15
N GLY A 43 -12.96 0.88 25.24
CA GLY A 43 -13.63 1.28 26.47
C GLY A 43 -14.79 0.34 26.76
N GLY A 44 -14.49 -0.89 27.16
CA GLY A 44 -15.43 -1.77 27.81
C GLY A 44 -15.61 -1.27 29.25
N SER A 45 -16.84 -0.93 29.62
CA SER A 45 -17.23 -0.69 31.01
C SER A 45 -16.76 -1.84 31.87
N ARG A 46 -16.09 -1.52 32.98
CA ARG A 46 -15.77 -2.47 34.04
C ARG A 46 -17.05 -3.13 34.54
N ALA A 47 -17.26 -4.36 34.12
CA ALA A 47 -18.05 -5.32 34.86
C ALA A 47 -17.09 -6.45 35.26
N ASP A 48 -17.00 -6.69 36.57
CA ASP A 48 -16.23 -7.79 37.13
C ASP A 48 -16.78 -9.11 36.58
N HIS A 49 -15.94 -9.83 35.81
CA HIS A 49 -16.14 -11.25 35.61
C HIS A 49 -14.80 -11.99 35.64
N ARG A 50 -14.68 -12.86 36.64
CA ARG A 50 -13.70 -13.94 36.70
C ARG A 50 -13.99 -14.93 35.56
N GLY A 51 -12.98 -15.25 34.78
CA GLY A 51 -12.73 -16.52 34.13
C GLY A 51 -13.77 -17.00 33.12
N SER A 52 -13.51 -16.70 31.85
CA SER A 52 -13.84 -17.54 30.69
C SER A 52 -13.14 -16.99 29.44
N GLU A 53 -12.66 -17.90 28.60
CA GLU A 53 -12.00 -17.61 27.33
C GLU A 53 -12.86 -16.72 26.44
N PRO A 54 -12.28 -15.84 25.61
CA PRO A 54 -13.03 -15.00 24.70
C PRO A 54 -13.52 -15.81 23.49
N GLU A 55 -14.82 -16.07 23.44
CA GLU A 55 -15.48 -16.48 22.19
C GLU A 55 -15.48 -15.33 21.16
N PRO A 56 -15.40 -15.63 19.85
CA PRO A 56 -15.37 -14.62 18.81
C PRO A 56 -16.72 -13.93 18.65
N LEU A 57 -16.72 -12.62 18.74
CA LEU A 57 -17.85 -11.68 18.67
C LEU A 57 -18.39 -11.52 17.22
N TRP A 58 -18.93 -12.59 16.64
CA TRP A 58 -19.64 -12.51 15.35
C TRP A 58 -20.99 -13.24 15.47
N GLN A 59 -21.98 -12.59 16.09
CA GLN A 59 -23.37 -13.00 15.95
C GLN A 59 -24.10 -12.10 14.96
N HIS A 60 -24.61 -12.75 13.92
CA HIS A 60 -25.50 -12.17 12.90
C HIS A 60 -26.76 -11.62 13.59
N HIS A 61 -26.99 -10.32 13.50
CA HIS A 61 -28.32 -9.77 13.68
C HIS A 61 -29.08 -9.79 12.35
N GLN A 62 -30.09 -10.64 12.29
CA GLN A 62 -31.13 -10.57 11.27
C GLN A 62 -32.01 -9.33 11.52
N PRO A 63 -32.40 -8.58 10.50
CA PRO A 63 -33.33 -7.47 10.66
C PRO A 63 -34.77 -7.99 10.81
N SER A 64 -35.39 -7.69 11.92
CA SER A 64 -36.85 -7.83 12.10
C SER A 64 -37.57 -6.64 11.47
N SER A 65 -38.67 -6.96 10.80
CA SER A 65 -39.56 -6.12 10.03
C SER A 65 -40.29 -5.03 10.87
N SER A 66 -40.32 -3.82 10.30
CA SER A 66 -41.34 -2.73 10.27
C SER A 66 -42.14 -2.35 11.53
N PRO A 67 -42.51 -1.08 11.70
CA PRO A 67 -43.50 -0.46 10.85
C PRO A 67 -43.32 1.06 10.52
N GLU A 68 -43.96 1.43 9.47
CA GLU A 68 -44.47 2.67 8.92
C GLU A 68 -44.43 3.92 9.82
N ALA A 69 -43.78 5.02 9.39
CA ALA A 69 -44.02 6.38 9.88
C ALA A 69 -43.80 7.41 8.75
N ALA A 70 -44.65 8.39 8.73
CA ALA A 70 -44.95 9.38 7.73
C ALA A 70 -43.80 10.33 7.32
N PRO A 71 -43.93 11.07 6.20
CA PRO A 71 -42.85 11.74 5.53
C PRO A 71 -42.47 13.06 6.19
N ALA A 72 -41.21 13.21 6.57
CA ALA A 72 -40.60 14.49 6.88
C ALA A 72 -40.01 15.11 5.60
N THR A 73 -40.49 16.29 5.27
CA THR A 73 -39.98 17.16 4.22
C THR A 73 -38.53 17.56 4.52
N THR A 74 -37.59 16.98 3.81
CA THR A 74 -36.18 17.40 3.79
C THR A 74 -35.92 18.24 2.55
N SER A 75 -35.58 19.51 2.76
CA SER A 75 -35.03 20.42 1.76
C SER A 75 -33.74 19.84 1.17
N ALA A 76 -33.74 19.62 -0.14
CA ALA A 76 -32.57 19.16 -0.89
C ALA A 76 -31.45 20.20 -0.86
N PRO A 77 -30.19 19.78 -0.73
CA PRO A 77 -29.06 20.69 -0.93
C PRO A 77 -28.96 21.07 -2.40
N THR A 78 -28.90 22.36 -2.66
CA THR A 78 -28.74 22.96 -3.98
C THR A 78 -27.37 22.58 -4.56
N ASN A 79 -27.37 21.70 -5.53
CA ASN A 79 -26.18 21.40 -6.34
C ASN A 79 -25.88 22.59 -7.25
N HIS A 80 -24.90 23.39 -6.90
CA HIS A 80 -24.34 24.39 -7.80
C HIS A 80 -23.49 23.71 -8.90
N ARG A 81 -24.08 23.57 -10.08
CA ARG A 81 -23.37 23.20 -11.30
C ARG A 81 -22.65 24.45 -11.84
N PHE A 82 -21.33 24.42 -11.86
CA PHE A 82 -20.54 25.45 -12.56
C PHE A 82 -20.20 24.98 -13.96
N ILE A 83 -20.65 25.70 -14.98
CA ILE A 83 -20.26 25.51 -16.37
C ILE A 83 -19.13 26.50 -16.65
N ILE A 84 -17.97 25.99 -17.06
CA ILE A 84 -16.84 26.83 -17.49
C ILE A 84 -16.67 26.66 -18.99
N THR A 85 -16.93 27.74 -19.73
CA THR A 85 -16.54 27.87 -21.13
C THR A 85 -15.30 28.74 -21.19
N ASP A 86 -14.18 28.20 -21.65
CA ASP A 86 -12.99 28.98 -22.00
C ASP A 86 -12.54 28.65 -23.41
N GLY A 87 -12.26 29.68 -24.15
CA GLY A 87 -12.17 29.71 -25.58
C GLY A 87 -10.76 29.64 -26.20
N THR A 88 -9.86 28.84 -25.63
CA THR A 88 -8.54 28.59 -26.28
C THR A 88 -8.21 27.12 -26.27
N ARG A 89 -8.34 26.47 -27.43
CA ARG A 89 -7.98 25.06 -27.64
C ARG A 89 -6.52 24.94 -28.06
N PRO A 90 -5.68 24.17 -27.35
CA PRO A 90 -4.56 23.49 -27.98
C PRO A 90 -5.05 22.20 -28.66
N VAL A 91 -4.42 21.84 -29.78
CA VAL A 91 -4.69 20.59 -30.50
C VAL A 91 -4.18 19.44 -29.63
N LEU A 92 -5.11 18.65 -29.09
CA LEU A 92 -4.82 17.50 -28.23
C LEU A 92 -4.99 16.21 -29.03
N SER A 93 -4.20 15.19 -28.70
CA SER A 93 -4.32 13.85 -29.26
C SER A 93 -5.68 13.22 -28.91
N GLU A 94 -6.12 12.21 -29.69
CA GLU A 94 -7.43 11.56 -29.52
C GLU A 94 -7.66 10.99 -28.10
N ASP A 95 -6.60 10.61 -27.39
CA ASP A 95 -6.68 10.09 -26.03
C ASP A 95 -7.06 11.17 -24.99
N HIS A 96 -6.65 12.42 -25.22
CA HIS A 96 -7.07 13.56 -24.39
C HIS A 96 -8.54 13.93 -24.55
N ALA A 97 -9.11 13.69 -25.73
CA ALA A 97 -10.53 13.97 -26.00
C ALA A 97 -11.45 13.03 -25.19
N TYR A 98 -11.01 11.81 -24.90
CA TYR A 98 -11.78 10.84 -24.09
C TYR A 98 -11.93 11.28 -22.63
N TYR A 99 -10.86 11.78 -22.02
CA TYR A 99 -10.92 12.29 -20.63
C TYR A 99 -11.78 13.56 -20.50
N SER A 100 -11.86 14.35 -21.54
CA SER A 100 -12.77 15.52 -21.62
C SER A 100 -14.23 15.11 -21.72
N ALA A 101 -14.52 14.00 -22.40
CA ALA A 101 -15.89 13.53 -22.63
C ALA A 101 -16.54 12.88 -21.40
N ILE A 102 -15.74 12.36 -20.45
CA ILE A 102 -16.25 11.72 -19.21
C ILE A 102 -16.66 12.77 -18.16
N GLY A 103 -16.49 14.07 -18.45
CA GLY A 103 -16.93 15.11 -17.53
C GLY A 103 -16.15 15.12 -16.21
N VAL A 104 -14.85 14.79 -16.24
CA VAL A 104 -13.95 15.13 -15.15
C VAL A 104 -13.92 16.65 -15.10
N ILE A 105 -14.83 17.23 -14.33
CA ILE A 105 -14.81 18.64 -14.01
C ILE A 105 -13.51 18.81 -13.21
N GLU A 106 -12.50 19.38 -13.85
CA GLU A 106 -11.40 20.02 -13.12
C GLU A 106 -12.02 21.17 -12.32
N ALA A 107 -12.56 20.83 -11.17
CA ALA A 107 -12.99 21.83 -10.21
C ALA A 107 -11.71 22.46 -9.64
N SER A 108 -11.16 23.40 -10.37
CA SER A 108 -10.22 24.34 -9.75
C SER A 108 -10.94 24.90 -8.52
N PRO A 109 -10.40 24.75 -7.31
CA PRO A 109 -11.06 25.29 -6.13
C PRO A 109 -11.26 26.77 -6.32
N PRO A 110 -12.32 27.34 -5.76
CA PRO A 110 -12.68 28.74 -5.93
C PRO A 110 -11.56 29.74 -5.65
N TYR A 111 -10.51 29.30 -4.99
CA TYR A 111 -9.31 30.10 -4.66
C TYR A 111 -8.35 30.33 -5.82
N ALA A 112 -8.42 29.56 -6.90
CA ALA A 112 -7.49 29.69 -8.03
C ALA A 112 -7.84 30.86 -8.96
N ARG A 113 -9.06 31.38 -8.90
CA ARG A 113 -9.56 32.41 -9.83
C ARG A 113 -9.72 33.83 -9.28
N GLY A 114 -9.70 33.99 -7.99
CA GLY A 114 -9.79 35.34 -7.40
C GLY A 114 -8.62 35.53 -6.46
N GLY A 115 -7.72 36.42 -6.72
CA GLY A 115 -6.46 36.67 -5.98
C GLY A 115 -6.58 36.89 -4.45
N GLY A 116 -7.57 36.33 -3.82
CA GLY A 116 -7.77 36.27 -2.36
C GLY A 116 -6.86 35.23 -1.74
N ARG A 117 -6.07 35.62 -0.75
CA ARG A 117 -5.27 34.69 0.05
C ARG A 117 -6.17 33.73 0.81
N PRO A 118 -5.82 32.41 0.91
CA PRO A 118 -6.55 31.45 1.72
C PRO A 118 -6.72 31.96 3.16
N THR A 119 -7.95 32.06 3.62
CA THR A 119 -8.29 32.72 4.89
C THR A 119 -8.20 31.79 6.10
N THR A 120 -8.54 30.52 5.90
CA THR A 120 -8.53 29.53 6.99
C THR A 120 -7.35 28.55 6.89
N MET A 121 -7.06 27.85 7.98
CA MET A 121 -6.09 26.75 7.97
C MET A 121 -6.52 25.60 7.04
N GLY A 122 -7.84 25.36 6.95
CA GLY A 122 -8.40 24.38 6.02
C GLY A 122 -8.09 24.74 4.58
N ASP A 123 -8.37 25.98 4.20
CA ASP A 123 -8.10 26.48 2.83
C ASP A 123 -6.63 26.42 2.47
N ARG A 124 -5.75 26.79 3.41
CA ARG A 124 -4.29 26.71 3.19
C ARG A 124 -3.81 25.29 3.00
N THR A 125 -4.33 24.35 3.78
CA THR A 125 -3.96 22.92 3.66
C THR A 125 -4.52 22.35 2.36
N ALA A 126 -5.75 22.67 1.99
CA ALA A 126 -6.38 22.25 0.74
C ALA A 126 -5.61 22.78 -0.48
N SER A 127 -5.25 24.07 -0.47
CA SER A 127 -4.44 24.68 -1.54
C SER A 127 -3.05 24.05 -1.65
N ARG A 128 -2.42 23.74 -0.51
CA ARG A 128 -1.10 23.07 -0.50
C ARG A 128 -1.18 21.66 -1.07
N LEU A 129 -2.19 20.88 -0.68
CA LEU A 129 -2.39 19.53 -1.24
C LEU A 129 -2.70 19.59 -2.73
N LEU A 130 -3.56 20.53 -3.14
CA LEU A 130 -3.89 20.73 -4.54
C LEU A 130 -2.65 21.05 -5.38
N ASN A 131 -1.81 21.98 -4.90
CA ASN A 131 -0.57 22.33 -5.60
C ASN A 131 0.37 21.13 -5.73
N LEU A 132 0.44 20.27 -4.69
CA LEU A 132 1.23 19.04 -4.76
C LEU A 132 0.68 18.08 -5.82
N VAL A 133 -0.64 17.95 -5.90
CA VAL A 133 -1.29 17.02 -6.85
C VAL A 133 -1.26 17.54 -8.29
N GLN A 134 -1.40 18.86 -8.51
CA GLN A 134 -1.48 19.44 -9.85
C GLN A 134 -0.12 19.70 -10.52
N HIS A 135 0.90 19.98 -9.72
CA HIS A 135 2.24 20.32 -10.24
C HIS A 135 3.23 19.16 -10.09
N ASP A 136 2.75 18.00 -9.73
CA ASP A 136 3.54 16.85 -9.42
C ASP A 136 3.17 15.72 -10.37
N GLU A 137 3.82 15.72 -11.53
CA GLU A 137 3.65 14.68 -12.55
C GLU A 137 3.88 13.27 -11.96
N ASP A 138 4.73 13.17 -10.94
CA ASP A 138 5.03 11.92 -10.27
C ASP A 138 3.88 11.43 -9.40
N LEU A 139 3.20 12.31 -8.67
CA LEU A 139 2.01 11.92 -7.90
C LEU A 139 0.85 11.51 -8.82
N ASP A 140 0.72 12.12 -9.99
CA ASP A 140 -0.29 11.72 -10.97
C ASP A 140 0.05 10.37 -11.61
N SER A 141 1.33 10.06 -11.77
CA SER A 141 1.81 8.76 -12.27
C SER A 141 1.58 7.62 -11.28
N ILE A 142 1.45 7.90 -9.96
CA ILE A 142 1.19 6.89 -8.94
C ILE A 142 -0.29 6.58 -8.86
N PHE A 143 -0.69 5.50 -9.51
CA PHE A 143 -2.09 5.09 -9.60
C PHE A 143 -2.83 5.06 -8.27
N ASN A 144 -2.24 4.47 -7.23
CA ASN A 144 -2.89 4.32 -5.94
C ASN A 144 -3.01 5.62 -5.13
N MET A 145 -2.42 6.72 -5.57
CA MET A 145 -2.58 8.04 -4.95
C MET A 145 -3.57 8.96 -5.66
N LYS A 146 -4.21 8.51 -6.74
CA LYS A 146 -5.17 9.34 -7.50
C LYS A 146 -6.37 9.82 -6.68
N TYR A 147 -6.68 9.17 -5.56
CA TYR A 147 -7.70 9.64 -4.61
C TYR A 147 -7.36 11.01 -3.99
N LEU A 148 -6.09 11.41 -3.97
CA LEU A 148 -5.66 12.69 -3.39
C LEU A 148 -6.33 13.90 -4.05
N LYS A 149 -6.65 13.82 -5.34
CA LYS A 149 -7.32 14.91 -6.10
C LYS A 149 -8.72 15.23 -5.56
N PHE A 150 -9.37 14.30 -4.87
CA PHE A 150 -10.71 14.46 -4.31
C PHE A 150 -10.72 15.01 -2.87
N LEU A 151 -9.56 15.05 -2.20
CA LEU A 151 -9.47 15.46 -0.79
C LEU A 151 -9.54 16.98 -0.57
N PRO A 152 -8.99 17.86 -1.43
CA PRO A 152 -8.94 19.29 -1.16
C PRO A 152 -10.30 19.92 -0.81
N GLN A 153 -11.36 19.53 -1.51
CA GLN A 153 -12.73 20.04 -1.28
C GLN A 153 -13.34 19.58 0.07
N ARG A 154 -12.81 18.52 0.68
CA ARG A 154 -13.29 17.93 1.94
C ARG A 154 -12.51 18.41 3.17
N ILE A 155 -11.29 18.88 2.98
CA ILE A 155 -10.38 19.32 4.05
C ILE A 155 -10.97 20.43 4.93
N PRO A 156 -11.64 21.47 4.41
CA PRO A 156 -12.23 22.51 5.25
C PRO A 156 -13.27 22.00 6.25
N ASN A 157 -13.98 20.94 5.92
CA ASN A 157 -15.10 20.40 6.68
C ASN A 157 -14.70 19.30 7.68
N SER A 158 -13.45 18.79 7.61
CA SER A 158 -12.98 17.72 8.49
C SER A 158 -11.66 18.08 9.16
N GLY A 159 -11.72 18.22 10.49
CA GLY A 159 -10.53 18.54 11.29
C GLY A 159 -9.47 17.46 11.24
N CYS A 160 -9.85 16.17 11.26
CA CYS A 160 -8.90 15.07 11.17
C CYS A 160 -8.27 14.98 9.78
N LEU A 161 -9.05 15.14 8.70
CA LEU A 161 -8.53 15.13 7.35
C LEU A 161 -7.58 16.30 7.09
N ARG A 162 -7.91 17.50 7.60
CA ARG A 162 -7.04 18.66 7.51
C ARG A 162 -5.68 18.41 8.17
N ASP A 163 -5.67 17.87 9.38
CA ASP A 163 -4.44 17.66 10.14
C ASP A 163 -3.62 16.51 9.51
N ALA A 164 -4.26 15.45 9.01
CA ALA A 164 -3.62 14.37 8.27
C ALA A 164 -3.03 14.84 6.93
N ALA A 165 -3.77 15.64 6.15
CA ALA A 165 -3.28 16.22 4.91
C ALA A 165 -2.12 17.20 5.15
N SER A 166 -2.17 18.00 6.22
CA SER A 166 -1.06 18.90 6.61
C SER A 166 0.20 18.10 6.96
N LEU A 167 0.06 16.96 7.64
CA LEU A 167 1.15 16.04 7.91
C LEU A 167 1.72 15.48 6.61
N PHE A 168 0.88 14.87 5.77
CA PHE A 168 1.29 14.27 4.50
C PHE A 168 2.05 15.27 3.61
N CYS A 169 1.51 16.47 3.42
CA CYS A 169 2.17 17.51 2.63
C CYS A 169 3.55 17.91 3.20
N SER A 170 3.70 17.94 4.53
CA SER A 170 4.99 18.25 5.13
C SER A 170 5.98 17.12 4.98
N THR A 171 5.54 15.90 5.26
CA THR A 171 6.38 14.71 5.13
C THR A 171 6.90 14.54 3.71
N LEU A 172 6.04 14.69 2.70
CA LEU A 172 6.43 14.61 1.30
C LEU A 172 7.42 15.73 0.93
N THR A 173 7.19 16.95 1.43
CA THR A 173 8.12 18.06 1.20
C THR A 173 9.50 17.81 1.83
N ASP A 174 9.52 17.31 3.07
CA ASP A 174 10.76 17.01 3.79
C ASP A 174 11.52 15.87 3.12
N TYR A 175 10.79 14.81 2.72
CA TYR A 175 11.36 13.68 1.99
C TYR A 175 12.05 14.13 0.69
N ARG A 176 11.38 14.96 -0.14
CA ARG A 176 11.96 15.51 -1.37
C ARG A 176 13.16 16.43 -1.13
N ARG A 177 13.12 17.20 -0.06
CA ARG A 177 14.22 18.08 0.34
C ARG A 177 15.34 17.33 1.07
N LYS A 178 15.17 16.04 1.33
CA LYS A 178 16.12 15.21 2.08
C LYS A 178 16.39 15.78 3.49
N VAL A 179 15.35 16.35 4.11
CA VAL A 179 15.39 16.89 5.47
C VAL A 179 14.98 15.81 6.45
N SER A 180 15.78 15.59 7.47
CA SER A 180 15.46 14.64 8.53
C SER A 180 14.17 15.04 9.26
N PRO A 181 13.27 14.11 9.57
CA PRO A 181 12.07 14.38 10.36
C PRO A 181 12.36 15.01 11.74
N SER A 182 13.52 14.72 12.31
CA SER A 182 13.98 15.31 13.59
C SER A 182 14.35 16.79 13.48
N GLU A 183 14.68 17.25 12.28
CA GLU A 183 15.07 18.64 12.00
C GLU A 183 13.90 19.49 11.50
N SER A 184 12.76 18.86 11.24
CA SER A 184 11.57 19.50 10.68
C SER A 184 10.44 19.62 11.70
N GLN A 185 9.46 20.46 11.39
CA GLN A 185 8.21 20.56 12.17
C GLN A 185 7.24 19.38 11.89
N THR A 186 7.66 18.38 11.13
CA THR A 186 6.80 17.26 10.71
C THR A 186 6.37 16.43 11.91
N MET A 187 7.24 16.24 12.93
CA MET A 187 6.89 15.49 14.14
C MET A 187 5.80 16.17 14.98
N ASP A 188 5.76 17.49 15.04
CA ASP A 188 4.68 18.22 15.71
C ASP A 188 3.35 18.02 14.98
N LYS A 189 3.36 18.05 13.64
CA LYS A 189 2.18 17.77 12.81
C LYS A 189 1.73 16.32 12.93
N TYR A 190 2.66 15.39 13.03
CA TYR A 190 2.37 13.99 13.28
C TYR A 190 1.62 13.80 14.59
N GLY A 191 2.14 14.34 15.69
CA GLY A 191 1.45 14.31 16.98
C GLY A 191 0.07 14.98 16.95
N LYS A 192 -0.09 16.07 16.17
CA LYS A 192 -1.38 16.73 15.99
C LYS A 192 -2.37 15.87 15.19
N ALA A 193 -1.93 15.27 14.09
CA ALA A 193 -2.75 14.40 13.26
C ALA A 193 -3.26 13.19 14.05
N LEU A 194 -2.40 12.53 14.84
CA LEU A 194 -2.80 11.41 15.69
C LEU A 194 -3.84 11.81 16.75
N ARG A 195 -3.68 12.98 17.39
CA ARG A 195 -4.67 13.48 18.37
C ARG A 195 -6.02 13.79 17.71
N SER A 196 -5.99 14.38 16.52
CA SER A 196 -7.17 14.73 15.75
C SER A 196 -7.91 13.48 15.27
N LEU A 197 -7.17 12.50 14.75
CA LEU A 197 -7.69 11.20 14.33
C LEU A 197 -8.33 10.44 15.49
N ARG A 198 -7.65 10.37 16.65
CA ARG A 198 -8.21 9.73 17.85
C ARG A 198 -9.53 10.38 18.29
N ARG A 199 -9.66 11.70 18.16
CA ARG A 199 -10.90 12.41 18.47
C ARG A 199 -12.00 12.06 17.47
N ALA A 200 -11.68 12.02 16.17
CA ALA A 200 -12.63 11.63 15.13
C ALA A 200 -13.16 10.21 15.34
N LEU A 201 -12.28 9.25 15.64
CA LEU A 201 -12.65 7.85 15.91
C LEU A 201 -13.50 7.63 17.17
N ARG A 202 -13.53 8.61 18.08
CA ARG A 202 -14.36 8.57 19.29
C ARG A 202 -15.65 9.38 19.17
N GLY A 203 -15.80 10.16 18.13
CA GLY A 203 -16.93 11.06 17.88
C GLY A 203 -17.79 10.64 16.71
N ASP A 204 -18.65 11.54 16.30
CA ASP A 204 -19.63 11.33 15.23
C ASP A 204 -19.00 11.12 13.84
N GLN A 205 -17.71 11.43 13.70
CA GLN A 205 -16.97 11.25 12.45
C GLN A 205 -16.32 9.86 12.30
N ALA A 206 -16.51 8.96 13.27
CA ALA A 206 -15.84 7.65 13.27
C ALA A 206 -16.07 6.86 11.98
N GLY A 207 -17.32 6.82 11.47
CA GLY A 207 -17.72 6.08 10.28
C GLY A 207 -17.70 6.88 8.98
N THR A 208 -16.86 7.92 8.86
CA THR A 208 -16.84 8.77 7.67
C THR A 208 -15.68 8.43 6.75
N ILE A 209 -15.85 8.71 5.44
CA ILE A 209 -14.79 8.54 4.43
C ILE A 209 -13.61 9.47 4.71
N GLU A 210 -13.83 10.64 5.30
CA GLU A 210 -12.80 11.58 5.71
C GLU A 210 -11.90 10.99 6.81
N THR A 211 -12.48 10.21 7.73
CA THR A 211 -11.72 9.51 8.77
C THR A 211 -10.90 8.36 8.16
N LEU A 212 -11.47 7.59 7.24
CA LEU A 212 -10.71 6.57 6.50
C LEU A 212 -9.55 7.18 5.72
N ALA A 213 -9.81 8.25 4.96
CA ALA A 213 -8.78 8.98 4.23
C ALA A 213 -7.68 9.53 5.16
N SER A 214 -8.07 9.99 6.36
CA SER A 214 -7.11 10.49 7.36
C SER A 214 -6.19 9.40 7.86
N ILE A 215 -6.69 8.19 8.13
CA ILE A 215 -5.86 7.05 8.55
C ILE A 215 -4.92 6.67 7.41
N THR A 216 -5.41 6.59 6.18
CA THR A 216 -4.61 6.26 5.00
C THR A 216 -3.48 7.26 4.79
N LEU A 217 -3.74 8.57 4.92
CA LEU A 217 -2.72 9.61 4.82
C LEU A 217 -1.68 9.57 5.94
N VAL A 218 -2.13 9.35 7.19
CA VAL A 218 -1.22 9.21 8.34
C VAL A 218 -0.30 8.02 8.15
N ASN A 219 -0.87 6.88 7.77
CA ASN A 219 -0.12 5.68 7.51
C ASN A 219 0.91 5.86 6.36
N ARG A 220 0.53 6.55 5.30
CA ARG A 220 1.45 6.90 4.20
C ARG A 220 2.56 7.85 4.68
N ALA A 221 2.24 8.84 5.50
CA ALA A 221 3.22 9.74 6.09
C ALA A 221 4.20 8.99 7.01
N GLU A 222 3.74 8.04 7.81
CA GLU A 222 4.60 7.21 8.68
C GLU A 222 5.64 6.44 7.88
N SER A 223 5.28 5.93 6.71
CA SER A 223 6.22 5.24 5.83
C SER A 223 7.43 6.10 5.43
N TYR A 224 7.27 7.42 5.38
CA TYR A 224 8.36 8.35 5.06
C TYR A 224 9.07 8.92 6.29
N ILE A 225 8.36 9.06 7.43
CA ILE A 225 8.91 9.62 8.67
C ILE A 225 9.84 8.65 9.36
N LEU A 226 9.45 7.38 9.42
CA LEU A 226 10.14 6.41 10.26
C LEU A 226 11.43 5.90 9.64
N GLY A 227 11.67 6.17 8.35
CA GLY A 227 12.93 5.87 7.67
C GLY A 227 13.32 4.38 7.65
N ASP A 228 12.54 3.56 8.33
CA ASP A 228 12.76 2.12 8.49
C ASP A 228 12.09 1.32 7.36
N TRP A 229 11.69 2.03 6.35
CA TRP A 229 11.12 1.47 5.16
C TRP A 229 12.23 0.93 4.24
N PRO A 230 11.98 -0.12 3.48
CA PRO A 230 10.71 -0.76 3.10
C PRO A 230 10.24 -1.88 4.03
N TRP A 231 10.90 -2.13 5.13
CA TRP A 231 10.92 -3.38 5.86
C TRP A 231 10.07 -3.42 7.12
N LYS A 232 9.62 -2.27 7.63
CA LYS A 232 8.63 -2.28 8.70
C LYS A 232 7.27 -2.58 8.15
N PRO A 233 6.70 -3.72 8.56
CA PRO A 233 5.33 -4.00 8.25
C PRO A 233 4.44 -2.87 8.77
N PHE A 234 3.38 -2.59 8.03
CA PHE A 234 2.34 -1.65 8.40
C PHE A 234 2.05 -1.68 9.90
N ASN A 235 1.95 -0.49 10.51
CA ASN A 235 1.55 -0.37 11.89
C ASN A 235 0.18 -1.05 12.06
N HIS A 236 0.14 -2.17 12.78
CA HIS A 236 -1.07 -2.97 13.00
C HIS A 236 -2.27 -2.16 13.46
N VAL A 237 -2.01 -1.08 14.18
CA VAL A 237 -3.05 -0.23 14.75
C VAL A 237 -3.85 0.48 13.65
N HIS A 238 -3.17 0.95 12.61
CA HIS A 238 -3.85 1.59 11.47
C HIS A 238 -4.57 0.56 10.60
N ALA A 239 -3.97 -0.63 10.44
CA ALA A 239 -4.58 -1.71 9.70
C ALA A 239 -5.96 -2.10 10.26
N GLU A 240 -6.04 -2.37 11.56
CA GLU A 240 -7.30 -2.71 12.23
C GLU A 240 -8.35 -1.59 12.11
N ALA A 241 -7.93 -0.34 12.22
CA ALA A 241 -8.84 0.79 12.08
C ALA A 241 -9.37 0.90 10.64
N VAL A 242 -8.52 0.72 9.62
CA VAL A 242 -8.95 0.70 8.21
C VAL A 242 -9.92 -0.44 7.97
N LEU A 243 -9.64 -1.65 8.46
CA LEU A 243 -10.52 -2.81 8.30
C LEU A 243 -11.89 -2.56 8.92
N CYS A 244 -11.92 -2.10 10.17
CA CYS A 244 -13.16 -1.79 10.88
C CYS A 244 -14.00 -0.75 10.14
N LEU A 245 -13.38 0.36 9.72
CA LEU A 245 -14.07 1.41 8.98
C LEU A 245 -14.56 0.95 7.61
N SER A 246 -13.76 0.18 6.89
CA SER A 246 -14.15 -0.36 5.60
C SER A 246 -15.36 -1.27 5.74
N HIS A 247 -15.37 -2.18 6.71
CA HIS A 247 -16.54 -3.02 6.99
C HIS A 247 -17.79 -2.20 7.33
N GLN A 248 -17.64 -1.13 8.10
CA GLN A 248 -18.75 -0.24 8.47
C GLN A 248 -19.28 0.55 7.26
N LEU A 249 -18.41 1.01 6.38
CA LEU A 249 -18.78 1.75 5.17
C LEU A 249 -19.36 0.85 4.08
N GLY A 250 -19.00 -0.44 4.07
CA GLY A 250 -19.30 -1.37 2.98
C GLY A 250 -18.47 -1.11 1.72
N PRO A 251 -18.69 -1.85 0.64
CA PRO A 251 -17.96 -1.65 -0.62
C PRO A 251 -18.31 -0.31 -1.28
N PRO A 252 -17.37 0.29 -2.05
CA PRO A 252 -17.64 1.53 -2.78
C PRO A 252 -18.84 1.40 -3.71
N ARG A 253 -19.65 2.44 -3.80
CA ARG A 253 -20.71 2.52 -4.80
C ARG A 253 -20.12 2.86 -6.18
N PRO A 254 -20.73 2.40 -7.27
CA PRO A 254 -20.32 2.82 -8.61
C PRO A 254 -20.27 4.36 -8.71
N GLY A 255 -19.15 4.89 -9.20
CA GLY A 255 -18.93 6.35 -9.32
C GLY A 255 -18.37 7.03 -8.05
N ASP A 256 -18.18 6.33 -6.93
CA ASP A 256 -17.46 6.87 -5.77
C ASP A 256 -15.94 6.71 -5.97
N GLU A 257 -15.37 7.54 -6.83
CA GLU A 257 -13.95 7.49 -7.19
C GLU A 257 -13.01 7.74 -5.99
N LEU A 258 -13.43 8.54 -5.01
CA LEU A 258 -12.63 8.74 -3.80
C LEU A 258 -12.52 7.45 -3.01
N TYR A 259 -13.65 6.81 -2.73
CA TYR A 259 -13.62 5.59 -1.91
C TYR A 259 -13.00 4.42 -2.67
N ALA A 260 -13.27 4.31 -3.97
CA ALA A 260 -12.62 3.31 -4.81
C ALA A 260 -11.08 3.46 -4.86
N GLY A 261 -10.59 4.70 -4.94
CA GLY A 261 -9.15 4.99 -4.86
C GLY A 261 -8.55 4.68 -3.48
N LEU A 262 -9.25 5.00 -2.39
CA LEU A 262 -8.84 4.62 -1.03
C LEU A 262 -8.85 3.10 -0.82
N LEU A 263 -9.83 2.40 -1.38
CA LEU A 263 -9.88 0.94 -1.36
C LEU A 263 -8.65 0.35 -2.06
N PHE A 264 -8.31 0.84 -3.23
CA PHE A 264 -7.16 0.35 -3.99
C PHE A 264 -5.85 0.56 -3.24
N GLU A 265 -5.66 1.73 -2.64
CA GLU A 265 -4.52 2.03 -1.77
C GLU A 265 -4.44 1.04 -0.60
N ASN A 266 -5.54 0.84 0.10
CA ASN A 266 -5.59 0.00 1.30
C ASN A 266 -5.50 -1.49 0.98
N PHE A 267 -6.03 -1.97 -0.15
CA PHE A 267 -5.87 -3.37 -0.60
C PHE A 267 -4.41 -3.77 -0.65
N ARG A 268 -3.56 -2.93 -1.24
CA ARG A 268 -2.13 -3.19 -1.36
C ARG A 268 -1.41 -3.04 -0.02
N ASN A 269 -1.73 -1.97 0.68
CA ASN A 269 -1.05 -1.63 1.92
C ASN A 269 -1.33 -2.61 3.06
N LEU A 270 -2.50 -3.23 3.08
CA LEU A 270 -2.89 -4.21 4.08
C LEU A 270 -2.49 -5.65 3.73
N GLY A 271 -1.91 -5.87 2.55
CA GLY A 271 -1.47 -7.20 2.12
C GLY A 271 -0.62 -7.91 3.19
N VAL A 272 0.39 -7.21 3.73
CA VAL A 272 1.26 -7.75 4.79
C VAL A 272 0.48 -8.10 6.08
N HIS A 273 -0.53 -7.29 6.44
CA HIS A 273 -1.37 -7.57 7.60
C HIS A 273 -2.15 -8.88 7.44
N PHE A 274 -2.73 -9.11 6.26
CA PHE A 274 -3.42 -10.37 5.95
C PHE A 274 -2.46 -11.56 5.88
N MET A 275 -1.26 -11.37 5.30
CA MET A 275 -0.21 -12.40 5.25
C MET A 275 0.20 -12.86 6.66
N LYS A 276 0.37 -11.93 7.60
CA LYS A 276 0.65 -12.25 9.00
C LYS A 276 -0.48 -13.02 9.68
N LYS A 277 -1.73 -12.67 9.38
CA LYS A 277 -2.90 -13.36 9.93
C LYS A 277 -3.19 -14.69 9.24
N GLY A 278 -2.63 -14.95 8.08
CA GLY A 278 -2.93 -16.12 7.27
C GLY A 278 -4.39 -16.15 6.81
N THR A 279 -5.02 -15.00 6.61
CA THR A 279 -6.44 -14.86 6.23
C THR A 279 -6.60 -14.20 4.88
N VAL A 280 -7.68 -14.50 4.19
CA VAL A 280 -8.02 -13.89 2.89
C VAL A 280 -8.07 -12.37 3.01
N ASN A 281 -7.51 -11.68 2.03
CA ASN A 281 -7.69 -10.23 1.90
C ASN A 281 -9.07 -9.95 1.28
N PHE A 282 -10.07 -9.74 2.12
CA PHE A 282 -11.46 -9.61 1.68
C PHE A 282 -11.72 -8.46 0.70
N PHE A 283 -10.83 -7.46 0.64
CA PHE A 283 -10.93 -6.38 -0.35
C PHE A 283 -10.85 -6.87 -1.81
N GLY A 284 -10.30 -8.07 -2.05
CA GLY A 284 -10.29 -8.69 -3.38
C GLY A 284 -11.51 -9.56 -3.67
N GLU A 285 -12.49 -9.66 -2.77
CA GLU A 285 -13.64 -10.54 -2.90
C GLU A 285 -14.96 -9.80 -3.19
N GLY A 286 -15.88 -10.48 -3.86
CA GLY A 286 -17.25 -10.02 -4.07
C GLY A 286 -17.33 -8.60 -4.64
N ALA A 287 -18.19 -7.77 -4.07
CA ALA A 287 -18.39 -6.38 -4.51
C ALA A 287 -17.15 -5.49 -4.29
N TRP A 288 -16.28 -5.82 -3.33
CA TRP A 288 -15.00 -5.15 -3.12
C TRP A 288 -14.04 -5.40 -4.28
N GLY A 289 -13.87 -6.68 -4.66
CA GLY A 289 -13.02 -7.09 -5.79
C GLY A 289 -13.52 -6.54 -7.12
N GLN A 290 -14.83 -6.44 -7.30
CA GLN A 290 -15.42 -5.80 -8.46
C GLN A 290 -15.06 -4.30 -8.51
N ALA A 291 -15.24 -3.56 -7.42
CA ALA A 291 -14.88 -2.15 -7.34
C ALA A 291 -13.38 -1.90 -7.57
N LEU A 292 -12.51 -2.77 -7.06
CA LEU A 292 -11.07 -2.74 -7.35
C LEU A 292 -10.78 -2.90 -8.84
N SER A 293 -11.40 -3.89 -9.47
CA SER A 293 -11.19 -4.20 -10.89
C SER A 293 -11.70 -3.07 -11.79
N GLU A 294 -12.88 -2.55 -11.52
CA GLU A 294 -13.45 -1.42 -12.27
C GLU A 294 -12.56 -0.17 -12.14
N THR A 295 -12.08 0.12 -10.93
CA THR A 295 -11.16 1.24 -10.67
C THR A 295 -9.86 1.06 -11.43
N ALA A 296 -9.23 -0.10 -11.36
CA ALA A 296 -7.99 -0.40 -12.07
C ALA A 296 -8.17 -0.28 -13.59
N LEU A 297 -9.23 -0.87 -14.14
CA LEU A 297 -9.53 -0.78 -15.58
C LEU A 297 -9.80 0.66 -16.03
N SER A 298 -10.41 1.50 -15.19
CA SER A 298 -10.69 2.89 -15.57
C SER A 298 -9.43 3.69 -15.90
N HIS A 299 -8.28 3.31 -15.33
CA HIS A 299 -7.00 3.98 -15.50
C HIS A 299 -6.11 3.43 -16.63
N LEU A 300 -6.57 2.38 -17.30
CA LEU A 300 -5.85 1.82 -18.45
C LEU A 300 -6.31 2.46 -19.76
N PRO A 301 -5.41 2.58 -20.75
CA PRO A 301 -5.79 2.98 -22.10
C PRO A 301 -6.88 2.08 -22.67
N MET A 302 -7.83 2.64 -23.42
CA MET A 302 -8.95 1.88 -24.00
C MET A 302 -8.48 0.68 -24.82
N ARG A 303 -7.37 0.83 -25.57
CA ARG A 303 -6.78 -0.21 -26.41
C ARG A 303 -6.21 -1.39 -25.63
N ILE A 304 -5.94 -1.19 -24.34
CA ILE A 304 -5.37 -2.20 -23.41
C ILE A 304 -6.46 -2.90 -22.60
N LYS A 305 -7.57 -2.23 -22.27
CA LYS A 305 -8.61 -2.74 -21.36
C LYS A 305 -9.08 -4.16 -21.67
N PRO A 306 -9.37 -4.54 -22.93
CA PRO A 306 -9.84 -5.90 -23.23
C PRO A 306 -8.84 -6.99 -22.85
N HIS A 307 -7.54 -6.69 -22.95
CA HIS A 307 -6.45 -7.62 -22.63
C HIS A 307 -6.08 -7.59 -21.14
N ALA A 308 -6.32 -6.49 -20.46
CA ALA A 308 -5.97 -6.31 -19.06
C ALA A 308 -6.98 -6.95 -18.10
N GLY A 309 -8.26 -7.01 -18.47
CA GLY A 309 -9.32 -7.52 -17.58
C GLY A 309 -9.05 -8.93 -17.02
N PRO A 310 -8.75 -9.92 -17.87
CA PRO A 310 -8.46 -11.28 -17.41
C PRO A 310 -7.27 -11.35 -16.45
N ILE A 311 -6.13 -10.76 -16.81
CA ILE A 311 -4.92 -10.78 -15.98
C ILE A 311 -5.08 -9.94 -14.71
N LEU A 312 -5.85 -8.85 -14.73
CA LEU A 312 -6.18 -8.08 -13.54
C LEU A 312 -6.98 -8.92 -12.53
N SER A 313 -7.98 -9.66 -13.01
CA SER A 313 -8.75 -10.58 -12.16
C SER A 313 -7.86 -11.67 -11.54
N LEU A 314 -6.96 -12.26 -12.32
CA LEU A 314 -6.00 -13.26 -11.85
C LEU A 314 -5.05 -12.69 -10.80
N THR A 315 -4.47 -11.54 -11.08
CA THR A 315 -3.52 -10.86 -10.18
C THR A 315 -4.21 -10.43 -8.87
N THR A 316 -5.43 -9.90 -8.96
CA THR A 316 -6.22 -9.54 -7.77
C THR A 316 -6.53 -10.79 -6.94
N ARG A 317 -6.94 -11.89 -7.58
CA ARG A 317 -7.19 -13.19 -6.93
C ARG A 317 -5.93 -13.73 -6.25
N HIS A 318 -4.76 -13.61 -6.90
CA HIS A 318 -3.48 -13.99 -6.30
C HIS A 318 -3.25 -13.24 -4.99
N TYR A 319 -3.23 -11.91 -5.02
CA TYR A 319 -2.98 -11.09 -3.83
C TYR A 319 -4.08 -11.19 -2.76
N THR A 320 -5.27 -11.63 -3.13
CA THR A 320 -6.36 -11.97 -2.20
C THR A 320 -6.06 -13.24 -1.43
N ASN A 321 -5.55 -14.27 -2.11
CA ASN A 321 -5.41 -15.62 -1.57
C ASN A 321 -4.00 -15.95 -1.05
N VAL A 322 -2.97 -15.24 -1.51
CA VAL A 322 -1.58 -15.52 -1.11
C VAL A 322 -1.37 -15.59 0.42
N PRO A 323 -2.08 -14.82 1.27
CA PRO A 323 -1.96 -14.98 2.72
C PRO A 323 -2.29 -16.38 3.22
N MET A 324 -3.34 -17.00 2.67
CA MET A 324 -3.71 -18.39 3.01
C MET A 324 -2.73 -19.42 2.45
N VAL A 325 -2.19 -19.16 1.26
CA VAL A 325 -1.14 -20.00 0.67
C VAL A 325 0.11 -20.00 1.56
N LEU A 326 0.54 -18.82 2.00
CA LEU A 326 1.67 -18.67 2.92
C LEU A 326 1.45 -19.41 4.24
N ALA A 327 0.26 -19.32 4.82
CA ALA A 327 -0.09 -20.06 6.05
C ALA A 327 0.00 -21.58 5.86
N LYS A 328 -0.45 -22.09 4.69
CA LYS A 328 -0.31 -23.52 4.34
C LYS A 328 1.18 -23.90 4.19
N LEU A 329 1.96 -23.10 3.48
CA LEU A 329 3.40 -23.33 3.30
C LEU A 329 4.15 -23.33 4.63
N ASN A 330 3.90 -22.36 5.52
CA ASN A 330 4.47 -22.35 6.86
C ASN A 330 4.15 -23.62 7.64
N SER A 331 2.92 -24.14 7.52
CA SER A 331 2.53 -25.41 8.15
C SER A 331 3.28 -26.60 7.55
N ILE A 332 3.47 -26.63 6.22
CA ILE A 332 4.24 -27.67 5.52
C ILE A 332 5.71 -27.64 5.97
N TYR A 333 6.35 -26.47 5.95
CA TYR A 333 7.75 -26.31 6.33
C TYR A 333 7.99 -26.63 7.83
N SER A 334 7.02 -26.36 8.69
CA SER A 334 7.12 -26.70 10.12
C SER A 334 7.11 -28.22 10.39
N ASN A 335 6.47 -29.02 9.53
CA ASN A 335 6.41 -30.47 9.67
C ASN A 335 6.39 -31.20 8.31
N PRO A 336 7.50 -31.14 7.53
CA PRO A 336 7.50 -31.57 6.14
C PRO A 336 7.27 -33.09 5.95
N HIS A 337 7.66 -33.90 6.93
CA HIS A 337 7.60 -35.35 6.83
C HIS A 337 6.24 -35.95 7.22
N SER A 338 5.27 -35.13 7.66
CA SER A 338 3.93 -35.64 7.95
C SER A 338 3.17 -36.01 6.67
N ALA A 339 2.37 -37.10 6.72
CA ALA A 339 1.53 -37.51 5.60
C ALA A 339 0.55 -36.39 5.18
N THR A 340 0.05 -35.63 6.15
CA THR A 340 -0.85 -34.50 5.93
C THR A 340 -0.13 -33.37 5.18
N SER A 341 1.10 -33.01 5.58
CA SER A 341 1.90 -31.99 4.91
C SER A 341 2.19 -32.38 3.46
N ARG A 342 2.59 -33.65 3.24
CA ARG A 342 2.85 -34.14 1.87
C ARG A 342 1.60 -34.09 0.99
N SER A 343 0.45 -34.55 1.50
CA SER A 343 -0.81 -34.46 0.77
C SER A 343 -1.24 -33.01 0.48
N THR A 344 -1.00 -32.11 1.44
CA THR A 344 -1.30 -30.67 1.26
C THR A 344 -0.37 -30.06 0.24
N ALA A 345 0.92 -30.39 0.26
CA ALA A 345 1.92 -29.92 -0.69
C ALA A 345 1.58 -30.33 -2.13
N LEU A 346 1.23 -31.58 -2.36
CA LEU A 346 0.82 -32.06 -3.71
C LEU A 346 -0.38 -31.27 -4.25
N LYS A 347 -1.42 -31.06 -3.44
CA LYS A 347 -2.57 -30.24 -3.83
C LYS A 347 -2.22 -28.79 -4.10
N LEU A 348 -1.29 -28.25 -3.30
CA LEU A 348 -0.82 -26.90 -3.47
C LEU A 348 0.03 -26.74 -4.73
N MET A 349 0.88 -27.71 -5.06
CA MET A 349 1.66 -27.74 -6.31
C MET A 349 0.74 -27.71 -7.54
N ASP A 350 -0.29 -28.56 -7.57
CA ASP A 350 -1.29 -28.57 -8.66
C ASP A 350 -2.00 -27.21 -8.77
N GLN A 351 -2.43 -26.63 -7.65
CA GLN A 351 -3.05 -25.30 -7.61
C GLN A 351 -2.11 -24.22 -8.16
N LEU A 352 -0.84 -24.19 -7.70
CA LEU A 352 0.16 -23.21 -8.12
C LEU A 352 0.52 -23.36 -9.60
N SER A 353 0.58 -24.60 -10.12
CA SER A 353 0.86 -24.86 -11.54
C SER A 353 -0.25 -24.31 -12.44
N GLY A 354 -1.50 -24.53 -12.07
CA GLY A 354 -2.63 -23.95 -12.79
C GLY A 354 -2.67 -22.41 -12.70
N GLU A 355 -2.28 -21.85 -11.57
CA GLU A 355 -2.19 -20.40 -11.37
C GLU A 355 -1.08 -19.76 -12.21
N GLU A 356 0.14 -20.35 -12.21
CA GLU A 356 1.26 -19.85 -13.02
C GLU A 356 0.94 -19.89 -14.51
N ALA A 357 0.36 -20.96 -15.02
CA ALA A 357 -0.02 -21.06 -16.42
C ALA A 357 -0.98 -19.93 -16.83
N GLN A 358 -2.01 -19.67 -16.02
CA GLN A 358 -2.96 -18.58 -16.28
C GLN A 358 -2.32 -17.20 -16.20
N LEU A 359 -1.46 -16.97 -15.21
CA LEU A 359 -0.71 -15.71 -15.05
C LEU A 359 0.27 -15.52 -16.21
N HIS A 360 0.95 -16.59 -16.66
CA HIS A 360 1.85 -16.55 -17.81
C HIS A 360 1.12 -16.11 -19.08
N ASP A 361 0.02 -16.79 -19.42
CA ASP A 361 -0.73 -16.51 -20.64
C ASP A 361 -1.30 -15.09 -20.61
N GLY A 362 -1.91 -14.69 -19.49
CA GLY A 362 -2.47 -13.36 -19.32
C GLY A 362 -1.42 -12.25 -19.38
N TRP A 363 -0.28 -12.44 -18.72
CA TRP A 363 0.82 -11.48 -18.74
C TRP A 363 1.42 -11.33 -20.13
N THR A 364 1.66 -12.46 -20.82
CA THR A 364 2.25 -12.49 -22.16
C THR A 364 1.35 -11.78 -23.17
N ALA A 365 0.05 -12.06 -23.15
CA ALA A 365 -0.91 -11.41 -24.03
C ALA A 365 -0.99 -9.89 -23.79
N LEU A 366 -0.98 -9.47 -22.51
CA LEU A 366 -0.99 -8.05 -22.17
C LEU A 366 0.31 -7.35 -22.58
N ALA A 367 1.48 -7.94 -22.28
CA ALA A 367 2.78 -7.38 -22.63
C ALA A 367 2.96 -7.28 -24.15
N GLN A 368 2.56 -8.33 -24.90
CA GLN A 368 2.58 -8.29 -26.36
C GLN A 368 1.71 -7.14 -26.89
N ARG A 369 0.48 -7.01 -26.36
CA ARG A 369 -0.39 -5.90 -26.79
C ARG A 369 0.18 -4.55 -26.44
N ALA A 370 0.81 -4.40 -25.28
CA ALA A 370 1.47 -3.15 -24.90
C ALA A 370 2.65 -2.81 -25.84
N CYS A 371 3.41 -3.82 -26.28
CA CYS A 371 4.46 -3.61 -27.27
C CYS A 371 3.92 -3.20 -28.65
N GLU A 372 2.80 -3.81 -29.09
CA GLU A 372 2.18 -3.49 -30.39
C GLU A 372 1.69 -2.02 -30.51
N ILE A 373 1.45 -1.37 -29.38
CA ILE A 373 0.97 0.02 -29.33
C ILE A 373 1.99 0.98 -28.71
N ASP A 374 3.24 0.57 -28.62
CA ASP A 374 4.38 1.35 -28.10
C ASP A 374 4.22 1.84 -26.63
N GLU A 375 3.34 1.24 -25.85
CA GLU A 375 3.20 1.51 -24.41
C GLU A 375 4.26 0.77 -23.57
N LEU A 376 4.84 -0.32 -24.11
CA LEU A 376 5.97 -1.06 -23.57
C LEU A 376 6.97 -1.28 -24.70
N VAL A 377 8.20 -0.89 -24.50
CA VAL A 377 9.26 -1.05 -25.53
C VAL A 377 10.46 -1.74 -24.89
N GLU A 378 10.87 -2.88 -25.44
CA GLU A 378 12.13 -3.48 -25.08
C GLU A 378 13.27 -2.83 -25.87
N VAL A 379 14.27 -2.32 -25.15
CA VAL A 379 15.44 -1.67 -25.75
C VAL A 379 16.71 -2.40 -25.35
N ALA A 380 17.67 -2.48 -26.29
CA ALA A 380 19.00 -2.93 -25.95
C ALA A 380 19.63 -1.98 -24.93
N ASP A 381 20.18 -2.50 -23.86
CA ASP A 381 20.77 -1.74 -22.76
C ASP A 381 22.11 -2.37 -22.37
N ALA A 382 23.18 -1.77 -22.87
CA ALA A 382 24.54 -2.25 -22.62
C ALA A 382 24.98 -2.10 -21.15
N TYR A 383 24.26 -1.29 -20.37
CA TYR A 383 24.51 -1.09 -18.94
C TYR A 383 23.71 -2.07 -18.08
N SER A 384 22.66 -2.65 -18.63
CA SER A 384 21.90 -3.69 -17.95
C SER A 384 22.65 -5.02 -17.99
N PHE A 385 22.77 -5.69 -16.86
CA PHE A 385 23.40 -7.02 -16.78
C PHE A 385 22.59 -8.10 -17.51
N VAL A 386 21.33 -7.84 -17.84
CA VAL A 386 20.47 -8.70 -18.68
C VAL A 386 20.40 -8.22 -20.15
N GLN A 387 21.28 -7.28 -20.55
CA GLN A 387 21.52 -6.77 -21.92
C GLN A 387 20.33 -6.07 -22.57
N SER A 388 19.18 -6.02 -21.93
CA SER A 388 18.02 -5.27 -22.38
C SER A 388 17.23 -4.71 -21.20
N SER A 389 16.46 -3.67 -21.45
CA SER A 389 15.54 -3.10 -20.45
C SER A 389 14.21 -2.76 -21.10
N TYR A 390 13.16 -2.72 -20.26
CA TYR A 390 11.87 -2.21 -20.69
C TYR A 390 11.75 -0.71 -20.42
N ARG A 391 11.23 0.01 -21.41
CA ARG A 391 10.75 1.38 -21.25
C ARG A 391 9.25 1.39 -21.39
N PHE A 392 8.58 2.11 -20.54
CA PHE A 392 7.13 2.29 -20.57
C PHE A 392 6.79 3.71 -20.14
N GLN A 393 5.65 4.20 -20.63
CA GLN A 393 5.14 5.49 -20.22
C GLN A 393 4.78 5.47 -18.73
N PRO A 394 5.10 6.54 -17.97
CA PRO A 394 4.68 6.64 -16.58
C PRO A 394 3.15 6.47 -16.48
N GLY A 395 2.71 5.52 -15.65
CA GLY A 395 1.30 5.25 -15.49
C GLY A 395 0.99 3.88 -14.93
N PHE A 396 -0.30 3.58 -14.82
CA PHE A 396 -0.76 2.35 -14.18
C PHE A 396 -0.37 1.07 -14.92
N LEU A 397 -0.23 1.11 -16.25
CA LEU A 397 0.10 -0.11 -17.03
C LEU A 397 1.44 -0.71 -16.62
N GLY A 398 2.49 0.11 -16.49
CA GLY A 398 3.81 -0.36 -16.05
C GLY A 398 3.77 -0.97 -14.65
N GLU A 399 3.11 -0.30 -13.69
CA GLU A 399 2.91 -0.84 -12.35
C GLU A 399 2.14 -2.16 -12.36
N PHE A 400 1.12 -2.25 -13.21
CA PHE A 400 0.28 -3.44 -13.29
C PHE A 400 1.02 -4.63 -13.90
N LEU A 401 1.78 -4.42 -14.98
CA LEU A 401 2.66 -5.43 -15.56
C LEU A 401 3.67 -5.95 -14.52
N LEU A 402 4.28 -5.04 -13.78
CA LEU A 402 5.23 -5.38 -12.73
C LEU A 402 4.59 -6.16 -11.58
N MET A 403 3.41 -5.76 -11.14
CA MET A 403 2.66 -6.43 -10.08
C MET A 403 2.26 -7.84 -10.49
N SER A 404 1.79 -8.03 -11.73
CA SER A 404 1.42 -9.33 -12.27
C SER A 404 2.63 -10.23 -12.43
N LEU A 405 3.76 -9.67 -12.87
CA LEU A 405 5.02 -10.41 -12.98
C LEU A 405 5.57 -10.82 -11.60
N SER A 406 5.41 -9.95 -10.59
CA SER A 406 5.78 -10.29 -9.20
C SER A 406 4.96 -11.48 -8.67
N ALA A 407 3.67 -11.55 -8.99
CA ALA A 407 2.84 -12.70 -8.65
C ALA A 407 3.39 -13.99 -9.27
N ARG A 408 3.80 -13.94 -10.55
CA ARG A 408 4.42 -15.08 -11.25
C ARG A 408 5.72 -15.53 -10.59
N VAL A 409 6.61 -14.57 -10.24
CA VAL A 409 7.87 -14.87 -9.55
C VAL A 409 7.61 -15.60 -8.23
N VAL A 410 6.63 -15.11 -7.44
CA VAL A 410 6.26 -15.71 -6.15
C VAL A 410 5.74 -17.13 -6.35
N VAL A 411 4.81 -17.34 -7.29
CA VAL A 411 4.23 -18.66 -7.57
C VAL A 411 5.29 -19.64 -8.05
N ALA A 412 6.12 -19.25 -9.03
CA ALA A 412 7.18 -20.11 -9.55
C ALA A 412 8.21 -20.48 -8.46
N ARG A 413 8.54 -19.53 -7.57
CA ARG A 413 9.44 -19.81 -6.45
C ARG A 413 8.83 -20.78 -5.43
N MET A 414 7.56 -20.63 -5.11
CA MET A 414 6.84 -21.56 -4.22
C MET A 414 6.82 -22.98 -4.78
N GLN A 415 6.61 -23.14 -6.10
CA GLN A 415 6.65 -24.43 -6.76
C GLN A 415 8.04 -25.07 -6.66
N TYR A 416 9.08 -24.30 -7.00
CA TYR A 416 10.46 -24.75 -6.89
C TYR A 416 10.80 -25.19 -5.45
N ASP A 417 10.48 -24.36 -4.45
CA ASP A 417 10.81 -24.67 -3.05
C ASP A 417 10.07 -25.93 -2.55
N LEU A 418 8.84 -26.16 -2.99
CA LEU A 418 8.09 -27.39 -2.66
C LEU A 418 8.68 -28.61 -3.36
N SER A 419 9.11 -28.50 -4.62
CA SER A 419 9.77 -29.59 -5.34
C SER A 419 11.10 -29.99 -4.69
N VAL A 420 11.92 -29.00 -4.30
CA VAL A 420 13.15 -29.23 -3.54
C VAL A 420 12.86 -29.92 -2.20
N LEU A 421 11.79 -29.52 -1.51
CA LEU A 421 11.44 -30.09 -0.19
C LEU A 421 11.08 -31.58 -0.26
N TYR A 422 10.53 -32.04 -1.37
CA TYR A 422 10.08 -33.42 -1.54
C TYR A 422 10.95 -34.25 -2.50
N ASP A 423 12.10 -33.71 -2.89
CA ASP A 423 13.19 -34.39 -3.59
C ASP A 423 12.73 -35.04 -4.90
N ASP A 424 12.16 -34.23 -5.81
CA ASP A 424 11.83 -34.61 -7.17
C ASP A 424 12.84 -34.01 -8.17
N PRO A 425 13.91 -34.74 -8.53
CA PRO A 425 15.06 -34.16 -9.25
C PRO A 425 14.72 -33.65 -10.67
N GLU A 426 13.78 -34.30 -11.37
CA GLU A 426 13.41 -33.93 -12.75
C GLU A 426 12.61 -32.61 -12.75
N ASP A 427 11.71 -32.45 -11.80
CA ASP A 427 10.91 -31.22 -11.64
C ASP A 427 11.74 -30.06 -11.09
N VAL A 428 12.69 -30.31 -10.20
CA VAL A 428 13.53 -29.26 -9.56
C VAL A 428 14.29 -28.45 -10.59
N GLU A 429 14.99 -29.10 -11.55
CA GLU A 429 15.78 -28.38 -12.57
C GLU A 429 14.87 -27.58 -13.50
N PHE A 430 13.78 -28.18 -13.94
CA PHE A 430 12.78 -27.51 -14.79
C PHE A 430 12.16 -26.29 -14.11
N LEU A 431 11.72 -26.42 -12.84
CA LEU A 431 11.07 -25.34 -12.09
C LEU A 431 12.06 -24.23 -11.75
N TRP A 432 13.32 -24.58 -11.47
CA TRP A 432 14.38 -23.57 -11.30
C TRP A 432 14.58 -22.75 -12.57
N ASP A 433 14.66 -23.40 -13.73
CA ASP A 433 14.83 -22.73 -15.01
C ASP A 433 13.64 -21.80 -15.32
N GLN A 434 12.41 -22.24 -15.05
CA GLN A 434 11.19 -21.42 -15.18
C GLN A 434 11.23 -20.20 -14.24
N TYR A 435 11.52 -20.40 -12.96
CA TYR A 435 11.64 -19.31 -11.99
C TYR A 435 12.71 -18.29 -12.44
N ARG A 436 13.88 -18.78 -12.86
CA ARG A 436 14.96 -17.92 -13.31
C ARG A 436 14.61 -17.10 -14.56
N LYS A 437 13.93 -17.68 -15.53
CA LYS A 437 13.45 -16.95 -16.72
C LYS A 437 12.52 -15.79 -16.32
N ILE A 438 11.64 -16.01 -15.36
CA ILE A 438 10.74 -14.97 -14.87
C ILE A 438 11.53 -13.89 -14.12
N CYS A 439 12.55 -14.26 -13.33
CA CYS A 439 13.44 -13.30 -12.67
C CYS A 439 14.19 -12.41 -13.68
N ILE A 440 14.76 -13.00 -14.74
CA ILE A 440 15.41 -12.23 -15.81
C ILE A 440 14.44 -11.25 -16.45
N LEU A 441 13.20 -11.68 -16.71
CA LEU A 441 12.16 -10.81 -17.24
C LEU A 441 11.83 -9.65 -16.26
N MET A 442 11.78 -9.94 -14.96
CA MET A 442 11.61 -8.93 -13.91
C MET A 442 12.76 -7.91 -13.91
N TRP A 443 13.99 -8.37 -14.05
CA TRP A 443 15.17 -7.48 -14.01
C TRP A 443 15.25 -6.52 -15.20
N LYS A 444 14.60 -6.83 -16.32
CA LYS A 444 14.45 -5.88 -17.45
C LYS A 444 13.61 -4.65 -17.08
N PHE A 445 12.73 -4.75 -16.08
CA PHE A 445 11.95 -3.61 -15.58
C PHE A 445 12.74 -2.73 -14.58
N VAL A 446 13.81 -3.26 -13.96
CA VAL A 446 14.51 -2.57 -12.87
C VAL A 446 15.04 -1.19 -13.27
N PRO A 447 15.70 -0.98 -14.43
CA PRO A 447 16.17 0.36 -14.81
C PRO A 447 15.03 1.39 -14.84
N ALA A 448 13.93 1.07 -15.52
CA ALA A 448 12.78 1.97 -15.59
C ALA A 448 12.14 2.23 -14.23
N MET A 449 12.16 1.24 -13.33
CA MET A 449 11.65 1.39 -11.97
C MET A 449 12.54 2.31 -11.12
N LEU A 450 13.84 2.25 -11.31
CA LEU A 450 14.81 3.06 -10.59
C LEU A 450 14.84 4.50 -11.10
N ASP A 451 14.55 4.72 -12.38
CA ASP A 451 14.42 6.05 -12.97
C ASP A 451 13.13 6.77 -12.52
N MET A 452 12.15 6.03 -12.02
CA MET A 452 10.95 6.65 -11.44
C MET A 452 11.29 7.41 -10.16
N GLU A 453 10.53 8.48 -9.89
CA GLU A 453 10.68 9.21 -8.63
C GLU A 453 10.64 8.28 -7.42
N ALA A 454 11.31 8.71 -6.40
CA ALA A 454 11.48 7.99 -5.14
C ALA A 454 10.19 7.41 -4.53
N LEU A 455 9.05 8.08 -4.73
CA LEU A 455 7.74 7.62 -4.28
C LEU A 455 7.23 6.38 -5.03
N VAL A 456 7.60 6.25 -6.31
CA VAL A 456 7.16 5.15 -7.19
C VAL A 456 8.12 3.98 -7.10
N SER A 457 9.41 4.24 -7.16
CA SER A 457 10.46 3.22 -7.14
C SER A 457 10.49 2.42 -5.83
N PHE A 458 9.92 2.97 -4.76
CA PHE A 458 9.61 2.27 -3.54
C PHE A 458 8.81 0.96 -3.77
N LYS A 459 7.91 0.95 -4.73
CA LYS A 459 7.13 -0.25 -5.08
C LYS A 459 7.97 -1.34 -5.75
N SER A 460 9.16 -0.99 -6.21
CA SER A 460 10.08 -1.92 -6.87
C SER A 460 10.80 -2.86 -5.92
N MET A 461 10.81 -2.56 -4.63
CA MET A 461 11.57 -3.38 -3.66
C MET A 461 10.98 -4.77 -3.48
N MET A 462 9.66 -4.92 -3.48
CA MET A 462 9.02 -6.23 -3.38
C MET A 462 9.34 -7.13 -4.59
N PRO A 463 9.18 -6.67 -5.84
CA PRO A 463 9.63 -7.39 -7.02
C PRO A 463 11.11 -7.81 -6.97
N LEU A 464 11.98 -6.91 -6.52
CA LEU A 464 13.41 -7.21 -6.34
C LEU A 464 13.64 -8.27 -5.27
N ALA A 465 12.98 -8.19 -4.13
CA ALA A 465 13.14 -9.17 -3.06
C ALA A 465 12.76 -10.59 -3.50
N VAL A 466 11.63 -10.76 -4.21
CA VAL A 466 11.18 -12.10 -4.64
C VAL A 466 12.00 -12.65 -5.80
N SER A 467 12.66 -11.81 -6.61
CA SER A 467 13.50 -12.24 -7.73
C SER A 467 15.00 -12.32 -7.40
N PHE A 468 15.44 -11.78 -6.26
CA PHE A 468 16.84 -11.66 -5.88
C PHE A 468 17.56 -13.00 -5.83
N GLU A 469 16.93 -14.02 -5.24
CA GLU A 469 17.51 -15.37 -5.12
C GLU A 469 17.52 -16.14 -6.45
N GLY A 470 16.86 -15.66 -7.50
CA GLY A 470 16.98 -16.21 -8.85
C GLY A 470 18.28 -15.86 -9.54
N GLY A 471 19.06 -14.92 -8.99
CA GLY A 471 20.35 -14.51 -9.51
C GLY A 471 21.51 -15.37 -9.01
N ASP A 472 22.54 -15.54 -9.85
CA ASP A 472 23.85 -15.97 -9.38
C ASP A 472 24.52 -14.86 -8.55
N LEU A 473 25.70 -15.16 -7.98
CA LEU A 473 26.41 -14.20 -7.13
C LEU A 473 26.72 -12.88 -7.86
N MET A 474 27.08 -12.93 -9.14
CA MET A 474 27.39 -11.73 -9.91
C MET A 474 26.15 -10.88 -10.19
N GLU A 475 25.04 -11.51 -10.51
CA GLU A 475 23.77 -10.84 -10.76
C GLU A 475 23.22 -10.23 -9.47
N GLN A 476 23.32 -10.94 -8.35
CA GLN A 476 22.94 -10.40 -7.04
C GLN A 476 23.77 -9.18 -6.67
N GLU A 477 25.09 -9.21 -6.94
CA GLU A 477 25.96 -8.04 -6.75
C GLU A 477 25.51 -6.86 -7.61
N ARG A 478 25.16 -7.09 -8.88
CA ARG A 478 24.64 -6.03 -9.76
C ARG A 478 23.32 -5.46 -9.30
N LEU A 479 22.41 -6.30 -8.83
CA LEU A 479 21.14 -5.84 -8.24
C LEU A 479 21.38 -4.98 -6.99
N LEU A 480 22.34 -5.37 -6.14
CA LEU A 480 22.71 -4.59 -4.96
C LEU A 480 23.34 -3.24 -5.34
N ASP A 481 24.20 -3.19 -6.37
CA ASP A 481 24.74 -1.92 -6.90
C ASP A 481 23.62 -0.98 -7.32
N MET A 482 22.62 -1.49 -8.05
CA MET A 482 21.49 -0.70 -8.51
C MET A 482 20.66 -0.17 -7.34
N VAL A 483 20.35 -1.03 -6.34
CA VAL A 483 19.60 -0.63 -5.15
C VAL A 483 20.36 0.42 -4.34
N GLN A 484 21.68 0.28 -4.17
CA GLN A 484 22.50 1.24 -3.44
C GLN A 484 22.59 2.60 -4.15
N CYS A 485 22.86 2.60 -5.45
CA CYS A 485 22.87 3.85 -6.24
C CYS A 485 21.55 4.59 -6.12
N HIS A 486 20.46 3.86 -6.14
CA HIS A 486 19.14 4.42 -6.01
C HIS A 486 18.86 4.96 -4.60
N GLU A 487 19.27 4.24 -3.54
CA GLU A 487 19.16 4.69 -2.15
C GLU A 487 20.01 5.94 -1.90
N GLU A 488 21.23 5.99 -2.41
CA GLU A 488 22.09 7.17 -2.31
C GLU A 488 21.48 8.39 -3.00
N ALA A 489 20.89 8.20 -4.19
CA ALA A 489 20.15 9.25 -4.89
C ALA A 489 18.97 9.76 -4.07
N ARG A 490 18.32 8.90 -3.30
CA ARG A 490 17.19 9.24 -2.41
C ARG A 490 17.61 9.81 -1.08
N ARG A 491 18.80 9.48 -0.61
CA ARG A 491 19.27 9.70 0.75
C ARG A 491 18.23 9.28 1.78
N SER A 492 18.18 8.00 2.05
CA SER A 492 17.46 7.55 3.24
C SER A 492 18.11 8.22 4.47
N CYS A 493 17.29 8.51 5.47
CA CYS A 493 17.79 9.11 6.71
C CYS A 493 18.77 8.19 7.46
N ARG A 494 18.83 6.93 7.06
CA ARG A 494 19.75 5.91 7.55
C ARG A 494 20.25 5.10 6.36
N PRO A 495 21.49 5.35 5.92
CA PRO A 495 22.08 4.56 4.84
C PRO A 495 22.17 3.10 5.28
N THR A 496 21.59 2.23 4.48
CA THR A 496 21.63 0.79 4.68
C THR A 496 22.88 0.24 4.02
N GLY A 497 23.69 -0.51 4.76
CA GLY A 497 24.90 -1.13 4.21
C GLY A 497 24.57 -2.21 3.19
N ARG A 498 25.54 -2.53 2.29
CA ARG A 498 25.36 -3.52 1.22
C ARG A 498 24.95 -4.90 1.77
N GLU A 499 25.60 -5.37 2.82
CA GLU A 499 25.26 -6.65 3.46
C GLU A 499 23.89 -6.62 4.15
N GLU A 500 23.54 -5.48 4.71
CA GLU A 500 22.21 -5.29 5.28
C GLU A 500 21.12 -5.36 4.18
N TRP A 501 21.35 -4.73 3.02
CA TRP A 501 20.47 -4.85 1.86
C TRP A 501 20.35 -6.29 1.37
N ARG A 502 21.48 -7.01 1.26
CA ARG A 502 21.48 -8.42 0.88
C ARG A 502 20.61 -9.26 1.82
N ALA A 503 20.85 -9.13 3.13
CA ALA A 503 20.09 -9.84 4.15
C ALA A 503 18.58 -9.51 4.07
N LEU A 504 18.26 -8.24 3.89
CA LEU A 504 16.89 -7.76 3.77
C LEU A 504 16.17 -8.36 2.55
N LEU A 505 16.79 -8.33 1.37
CA LEU A 505 16.19 -8.90 0.16
C LEU A 505 15.97 -10.41 0.30
N HIS A 506 16.93 -11.13 0.88
CA HIS A 506 16.78 -12.56 1.16
C HIS A 506 15.62 -12.85 2.14
N ILE A 507 15.62 -12.19 3.29
CA ILE A 507 14.58 -12.43 4.31
C ILE A 507 13.20 -12.12 3.74
N GLN A 508 13.06 -11.03 3.01
CA GLN A 508 11.77 -10.70 2.39
C GLN A 508 11.35 -11.68 1.31
N GLY A 509 12.27 -12.10 0.45
CA GLY A 509 11.99 -13.16 -0.51
C GLY A 509 11.49 -14.42 0.17
N GLN A 510 12.12 -14.83 1.28
CA GLN A 510 11.72 -15.99 2.07
C GLN A 510 10.36 -15.81 2.75
N MET A 511 10.07 -14.63 3.29
CA MET A 511 8.76 -14.32 3.89
C MET A 511 7.64 -14.34 2.84
N LEU A 512 7.88 -13.75 1.67
CA LEU A 512 6.90 -13.66 0.58
C LEU A 512 6.66 -14.99 -0.13
N THR A 513 7.53 -15.98 0.06
CA THR A 513 7.40 -17.33 -0.47
C THR A 513 7.06 -18.38 0.60
N GLY A 514 6.84 -17.96 1.84
CA GLY A 514 6.37 -18.81 2.94
C GLY A 514 7.43 -19.69 3.59
N ARG A 515 8.71 -19.52 3.25
CA ARG A 515 9.84 -20.27 3.88
C ARG A 515 10.10 -19.84 5.31
N ILE A 516 9.81 -18.57 5.60
CA ILE A 516 9.88 -18.00 6.95
C ILE A 516 8.53 -17.38 7.28
N PRO A 517 7.98 -17.63 8.51
CA PRO A 517 6.74 -16.99 8.92
C PRO A 517 6.92 -15.48 9.09
N MET A 518 5.87 -14.72 8.81
CA MET A 518 5.80 -13.28 9.06
C MET A 518 5.47 -13.05 10.54
N GLU A 519 6.47 -12.96 11.40
CA GLU A 519 6.26 -12.72 12.83
C GLU A 519 6.10 -11.24 13.18
N ASP A 520 5.37 -10.98 14.29
CA ASP A 520 5.28 -9.65 14.88
C ASP A 520 6.56 -9.30 15.63
N GLY A 521 7.30 -8.32 15.11
CA GLY A 521 8.34 -7.67 15.91
C GLY A 521 9.70 -8.35 15.93
N GLN A 522 10.05 -9.20 14.98
CA GLN A 522 11.47 -9.48 14.77
C GLN A 522 12.16 -8.14 14.46
N ASP A 523 12.88 -7.66 15.47
CA ASP A 523 13.77 -6.50 15.33
C ASP A 523 14.92 -6.94 14.42
N MET A 524 14.76 -6.67 13.13
CA MET A 524 15.72 -7.00 12.07
C MET A 524 17.03 -6.21 12.22
N SER A 525 17.20 -5.46 13.30
CA SER A 525 18.39 -4.69 13.66
C SER A 525 19.38 -5.48 14.54
N ARG A 526 19.14 -6.79 14.77
CA ARG A 526 20.08 -7.64 15.51
C ARG A 526 20.98 -8.45 14.60
#